data_c873a12d75ce8370d4014e072c8a9df4
#
_entry.id   c873a12d75ce8370d4014e072c8a9df4
#
_cell.length_a   1.000
_cell.length_b   1.000
_cell.length_c   1.000
_cell.angle_alpha   90.00
_cell.angle_beta   90.00
_cell.angle_gamma   90.00
#
_symmetry.space_group_name_H-M   'P 1'
#
loop_
_entity.id
_entity.type
_entity.pdbx_description
1 polymer ?
#
loop_
_entity_poly.entity_id
_entity_poly.type
_entity_poly.pdbx_seq_one_letter_code
_entity_poly.pdbx_strand_id
1 'polypeptide(L)'
;MELNSPNPKEQKEREVGYLVVRASTALGAIPLEKATVNIRPVVQESSGVIYSLLTNSDGITPKVPLPAPMRELSEHPGEAVAFSSWNVDVFKDGYIPVSFGNVPVYSSIVSVQPAVLVPKSERFLPSEIYNESTTPDL
;
A
#
# COMPACT_ATOMS: atom_id res chain seq x y z
N MET A 1 39.40 -3.96 -12.11
CA MET A 1 39.15 -4.07 -11.51
C MET A 1 38.01 -4.14 -11.05
N GLU A 2 37.46 -4.75 -10.84
CA GLU A 2 36.38 -4.92 -10.40
C GLU A 2 35.97 -4.09 -9.50
N LEU A 3 36.59 -3.34 -9.28
CA LEU A 3 36.25 -2.51 -8.39
C LEU A 3 35.13 -1.81 -8.63
N ASN A 4 34.77 -1.62 -9.78
CA ASN A 4 33.67 -0.87 -10.05
C ASN A 4 32.45 -1.54 -9.99
N SER A 5 32.40 -2.80 -10.01
CA SER A 5 31.15 -3.48 -9.94
C SER A 5 30.66 -3.52 -8.58
N PRO A 6 29.36 -3.39 -8.35
CA PRO A 6 28.83 -3.46 -7.02
C PRO A 6 29.15 -4.78 -6.41
N ASN A 7 29.46 -4.73 -5.18
CA ASN A 7 29.72 -5.90 -4.40
C ASN A 7 28.45 -6.70 -4.36
N PRO A 8 28.47 -7.96 -4.69
CA PRO A 8 27.25 -8.76 -4.64
C PRO A 8 26.64 -8.78 -3.27
N LYS A 9 27.45 -8.73 -2.25
CA LYS A 9 26.90 -8.69 -0.94
C LYS A 9 26.17 -7.41 -0.69
N GLU A 10 26.67 -6.30 -1.15
CA GLU A 10 25.96 -5.07 -1.01
C GLU A 10 24.68 -5.08 -1.76
N GLN A 11 24.66 -5.69 -2.92
CA GLN A 11 23.45 -5.75 -3.67
C GLN A 11 22.42 -6.58 -2.94
N LYS A 12 22.82 -7.66 -2.32
CA LYS A 12 21.89 -8.45 -1.58
C LYS A 12 21.37 -7.71 -0.39
N GLU A 13 22.22 -6.97 0.25
CA GLU A 13 21.77 -6.21 1.41
C GLU A 13 20.81 -5.14 1.05
N ARG A 14 20.77 -4.76 -0.22
CA ARG A 14 19.82 -3.79 -0.67
C ARG A 14 18.78 -4.40 -1.54
N GLU A 15 18.48 -5.64 -1.31
CA GLU A 15 17.43 -6.27 -2.06
C GLU A 15 16.16 -5.49 -1.95
N VAL A 16 15.31 -5.65 -2.92
CA VAL A 16 14.05 -4.95 -2.95
C VAL A 16 12.91 -5.93 -2.97
N GLY A 17 11.82 -5.53 -2.40
CA GLY A 17 10.54 -6.15 -2.62
C GLY A 17 9.70 -5.23 -3.45
N TYR A 18 8.50 -5.64 -3.75
CA TYR A 18 7.63 -4.86 -4.61
C TYR A 18 6.27 -4.73 -3.98
N LEU A 19 5.67 -3.58 -4.14
CA LEU A 19 4.34 -3.34 -3.61
C LEU A 19 3.43 -2.89 -4.74
N VAL A 20 2.25 -3.48 -4.79
CA VAL A 20 1.21 -3.10 -5.73
C VAL A 20 -0.03 -2.81 -4.90
N VAL A 21 -0.71 -1.72 -5.20
CA VAL A 21 -1.96 -1.40 -4.51
C VAL A 21 -3.09 -1.55 -5.52
N ARG A 22 -4.15 -2.21 -5.08
CA ARG A 22 -5.31 -2.43 -5.94
C ARG A 22 -6.51 -1.74 -5.32
N ALA A 23 -7.00 -0.70 -5.97
CA ALA A 23 -8.12 0.09 -5.47
C ALA A 23 -9.41 -0.35 -6.12
N SER A 24 -10.45 -0.51 -5.32
CA SER A 24 -11.75 -0.95 -5.82
C SER A 24 -12.84 -0.39 -4.95
N THR A 25 -14.08 -0.58 -5.40
CA THR A 25 -15.23 -0.23 -4.60
C THR A 25 -16.25 -1.35 -4.75
N ALA A 26 -17.41 -1.21 -4.15
CA ALA A 26 -18.46 -2.22 -4.21
C ALA A 26 -17.95 -3.57 -3.75
N LEU A 27 -17.32 -3.57 -2.58
CA LEU A 27 -16.78 -4.79 -1.95
C LEU A 27 -15.79 -5.50 -2.85
N GLY A 28 -15.05 -4.71 -3.63
CA GLY A 28 -14.01 -5.28 -4.47
C GLY A 28 -14.43 -5.60 -5.88
N ALA A 29 -15.70 -5.39 -6.20
CA ALA A 29 -16.20 -5.80 -7.50
C ALA A 29 -15.86 -4.84 -8.63
N ILE A 30 -15.64 -3.57 -8.31
CA ILE A 30 -15.43 -2.55 -9.33
C ILE A 30 -14.08 -1.90 -9.14
N PRO A 31 -13.19 -2.01 -10.11
CA PRO A 31 -11.87 -1.36 -9.98
C PRO A 31 -12.00 0.15 -10.08
N LEU A 32 -11.14 0.85 -9.37
CA LEU A 32 -11.12 2.31 -9.40
C LEU A 32 -9.89 2.79 -10.14
N GLU A 33 -10.13 3.41 -11.28
CA GLU A 33 -9.06 3.96 -12.08
C GLU A 33 -8.70 5.35 -11.60
N LYS A 34 -7.43 5.71 -11.70
CA LYS A 34 -6.95 7.06 -11.33
C LYS A 34 -7.16 7.39 -9.87
N ALA A 35 -7.12 6.40 -9.03
CA ALA A 35 -7.02 6.64 -7.61
C ALA A 35 -5.58 6.99 -7.27
N THR A 36 -5.40 7.96 -6.40
CA THR A 36 -4.06 8.37 -5.98
C THR A 36 -3.61 7.49 -4.84
N VAL A 37 -2.41 6.95 -4.97
CA VAL A 37 -1.84 6.07 -3.95
C VAL A 37 -0.51 6.66 -3.52
N ASN A 38 -0.38 6.95 -2.23
CA ASN A 38 0.87 7.43 -1.66
C ASN A 38 1.45 6.36 -0.77
N ILE A 39 2.73 6.08 -0.97
CA ILE A 39 3.45 5.07 -0.20
C ILE A 39 4.63 5.75 0.48
N ARG A 40 4.71 5.63 1.79
CA ARG A 40 5.78 6.27 2.54
C ARG A 40 6.27 5.35 3.63
N PRO A 41 7.53 5.48 4.04
CA PRO A 41 8.05 4.59 5.07
C PRO A 41 7.41 4.87 6.41
N VAL A 42 7.27 3.83 7.21
CA VAL A 42 6.74 3.99 8.54
C VAL A 42 7.72 4.78 9.38
N VAL A 43 9.02 4.46 9.27
CA VAL A 43 10.02 5.18 10.00
C VAL A 43 10.45 6.37 9.18
N GLN A 44 10.30 7.55 9.77
CA GLN A 44 10.66 8.76 9.06
C GLN A 44 12.15 8.94 9.14
N GLU A 45 12.84 8.28 8.26
CA GLU A 45 14.28 8.42 8.23
C GLU A 45 14.63 9.59 7.37
N SER A 46 15.88 9.78 7.21
CA SER A 46 16.31 10.94 6.49
C SER A 46 15.84 10.95 5.07
N SER A 47 15.57 9.84 4.49
CA SER A 47 15.24 9.84 3.08
C SER A 47 13.90 10.53 2.82
N GLY A 48 12.92 10.28 3.63
CA GLY A 48 11.64 10.87 3.40
C GLY A 48 11.05 10.55 2.04
N VAL A 49 11.41 9.45 1.45
CA VAL A 49 10.95 9.13 0.12
C VAL A 49 9.48 8.78 0.15
N ILE A 50 8.72 9.39 -0.73
CA ILE A 50 7.30 9.14 -0.85
C ILE A 50 7.02 8.84 -2.31
N TYR A 51 6.30 7.77 -2.55
CA TYR A 51 5.88 7.42 -3.89
C TYR A 51 4.43 7.82 -4.06
N SER A 52 4.13 8.48 -5.16
CA SER A 52 2.77 8.89 -5.46
C SER A 52 2.42 8.36 -6.83
N LEU A 53 1.39 7.54 -6.90
CA LEU A 53 1.06 6.80 -8.10
C LEU A 53 -0.42 6.90 -8.38
N LEU A 54 -0.79 6.53 -9.60
CA LEU A 54 -2.19 6.44 -9.98
C LEU A 54 -2.49 5.02 -10.38
N THR A 55 -3.70 4.57 -10.08
CA THR A 55 -4.14 3.25 -10.53
C THR A 55 -4.55 3.30 -12.00
N ASN A 56 -4.44 2.17 -12.66
CA ASN A 56 -4.84 2.05 -14.06
C ASN A 56 -6.31 1.63 -14.14
N SER A 57 -6.74 1.26 -15.33
CA SER A 57 -8.15 0.90 -15.53
C SER A 57 -8.56 -0.35 -14.77
N ASP A 58 -7.61 -1.15 -14.38
CA ASP A 58 -7.90 -2.32 -13.55
C ASP A 58 -7.79 -2.00 -12.07
N GLY A 59 -7.57 -0.74 -11.73
CA GLY A 59 -7.44 -0.34 -10.34
C GLY A 59 -6.11 -0.67 -9.73
N ILE A 60 -5.10 -0.93 -10.53
CA ILE A 60 -3.83 -1.44 -10.04
C ILE A 60 -2.72 -0.42 -10.30
N THR A 61 -1.86 -0.22 -9.32
CA THR A 61 -0.71 0.65 -9.50
C THR A 61 0.41 -0.09 -10.21
N PRO A 62 1.37 0.63 -10.76
CA PRO A 62 2.61 -0.04 -11.16
C PRO A 62 3.28 -0.68 -9.95
N LYS A 63 4.11 -1.65 -10.21
CA LYS A 63 4.90 -2.28 -9.16
C LYS A 63 5.92 -1.27 -8.66
N VAL A 64 5.96 -1.07 -7.36
CA VAL A 64 6.88 -0.12 -6.75
C VAL A 64 8.00 -0.89 -6.07
N PRO A 65 9.24 -0.71 -6.48
CA PRO A 65 10.35 -1.37 -5.79
C PRO A 65 10.65 -0.62 -4.51
N LEU A 66 10.69 -1.35 -3.43
CA LEU A 66 10.95 -0.77 -2.12
C LEU A 66 12.06 -1.55 -1.43
N PRO A 67 12.93 -0.88 -0.70
CA PRO A 67 13.98 -1.61 0.01
C PRO A 67 13.38 -2.60 0.99
N ALA A 68 13.96 -3.76 1.05
CA ALA A 68 13.53 -4.78 1.97
C ALA A 68 14.74 -5.56 2.43
N PRO A 69 14.73 -6.07 3.67
CA PRO A 69 15.90 -6.79 4.16
C PRO A 69 16.12 -8.08 3.37
N MET A 70 17.38 -8.48 3.29
CA MET A 70 17.71 -9.73 2.63
C MET A 70 17.04 -10.89 3.28
N ARG A 71 16.68 -11.86 2.47
CA ARG A 71 16.03 -13.03 3.02
C ARG A 71 16.93 -13.81 3.95
N GLU A 72 18.23 -13.79 3.69
CA GLU A 72 19.14 -14.52 4.54
C GLU A 72 19.09 -14.08 5.99
N LEU A 73 18.64 -12.86 6.23
CA LEU A 73 18.60 -12.37 7.59
C LEU A 73 17.53 -13.05 8.43
N SER A 74 16.63 -13.78 7.81
CA SER A 74 15.57 -14.41 8.55
C SER A 74 15.53 -15.89 8.31
N GLU A 75 16.67 -16.50 8.04
CA GLU A 75 16.68 -17.92 7.76
C GLU A 75 17.06 -18.79 8.93
N HIS A 76 17.00 -18.27 10.11
CA HIS A 76 17.26 -19.07 11.28
C HIS A 76 15.97 -19.68 11.77
N PRO A 77 16.04 -20.93 12.20
CA PRO A 77 14.82 -21.59 12.67
C PRO A 77 14.17 -20.79 13.78
N GLY A 78 12.90 -20.59 13.67
CA GLY A 78 12.17 -19.88 14.71
C GLY A 78 12.15 -18.39 14.57
N GLU A 79 12.85 -17.81 13.60
CA GLU A 79 12.83 -16.38 13.42
C GLU A 79 11.79 -15.97 12.42
N ALA A 80 11.21 -14.81 12.64
CA ALA A 80 10.24 -14.28 11.69
C ALA A 80 10.95 -13.85 10.43
N VAL A 81 10.24 -13.83 9.31
CA VAL A 81 10.79 -13.40 8.05
C VAL A 81 10.98 -11.88 8.12
N ALA A 82 12.13 -11.41 7.68
CA ALA A 82 12.43 -10.00 7.72
C ALA A 82 11.64 -9.25 6.66
N PHE A 83 11.22 -8.03 6.98
CA PHE A 83 10.45 -7.21 6.05
C PHE A 83 10.65 -5.75 6.40
N SER A 84 10.28 -4.89 5.46
CA SER A 84 10.19 -3.46 5.73
C SER A 84 8.72 -3.08 5.83
N SER A 85 8.43 -1.97 6.49
CA SER A 85 7.05 -1.55 6.74
C SER A 85 6.76 -0.22 6.11
N TRP A 86 5.61 -0.10 5.49
CA TRP A 86 5.26 1.09 4.75
C TRP A 86 3.83 1.50 5.06
N ASN A 87 3.56 2.78 4.93
CA ASN A 87 2.21 3.30 5.08
C ASN A 87 1.67 3.61 3.70
N VAL A 88 0.41 3.27 3.47
CA VAL A 88 -0.21 3.43 2.17
C VAL A 88 -1.49 4.23 2.35
N ASP A 89 -1.63 5.32 1.60
CA ASP A 89 -2.84 6.13 1.64
C ASP A 89 -3.45 6.11 0.25
N VAL A 90 -4.76 5.96 0.17
CA VAL A 90 -5.44 5.87 -1.11
C VAL A 90 -6.58 6.87 -1.14
N PHE A 91 -6.61 7.68 -2.20
CA PHE A 91 -7.60 8.74 -2.37
C PHE A 91 -8.26 8.66 -3.73
N LYS A 92 -9.52 8.97 -3.78
CA LYS A 92 -10.21 9.14 -5.06
C LYS A 92 -11.36 10.10 -4.80
N ASP A 93 -11.51 11.09 -5.70
CA ASP A 93 -12.59 12.06 -5.55
C ASP A 93 -13.91 11.33 -5.45
N GLY A 94 -14.72 11.75 -4.49
CA GLY A 94 -16.03 11.14 -4.30
C GLY A 94 -16.01 9.93 -3.38
N TYR A 95 -14.85 9.54 -2.89
CA TYR A 95 -14.71 8.40 -2.00
C TYR A 95 -14.05 8.80 -0.72
N ILE A 96 -14.30 8.06 0.32
CA ILE A 96 -13.69 8.29 1.62
C ILE A 96 -12.26 7.74 1.55
N PRO A 97 -11.25 8.53 1.88
CA PRO A 97 -9.86 8.05 1.80
C PRO A 97 -9.63 6.92 2.80
N VAL A 98 -8.72 6.04 2.46
CA VAL A 98 -8.34 4.96 3.36
C VAL A 98 -6.83 4.98 3.53
N SER A 99 -6.38 4.50 4.67
CA SER A 99 -4.96 4.42 4.99
C SER A 99 -4.66 3.08 5.63
N PHE A 100 -3.51 2.54 5.27
CA PHE A 100 -3.05 1.28 5.83
C PHE A 100 -1.68 1.51 6.42
N GLY A 101 -1.52 1.13 7.68
CA GLY A 101 -0.23 1.28 8.35
C GLY A 101 0.49 -0.04 8.39
N ASN A 102 1.82 0.05 8.39
CA ASN A 102 2.65 -1.12 8.58
C ASN A 102 2.41 -2.22 7.55
N VAL A 103 2.29 -1.82 6.31
CA VAL A 103 2.15 -2.78 5.22
C VAL A 103 3.52 -3.43 4.99
N PRO A 104 3.63 -4.73 5.09
CA PRO A 104 4.95 -5.36 4.99
C PRO A 104 5.36 -5.61 3.56
N VAL A 105 6.66 -5.42 3.31
CA VAL A 105 7.24 -5.69 2.00
C VAL A 105 8.42 -6.61 2.23
N TYR A 106 8.44 -7.73 1.53
CA TYR A 106 9.47 -8.75 1.69
C TYR A 106 10.35 -8.77 0.45
N SER A 107 11.63 -9.02 0.62
CA SER A 107 12.54 -8.99 -0.51
C SER A 107 12.15 -10.02 -1.55
N SER A 108 12.26 -9.63 -2.80
CA SER A 108 12.00 -10.50 -3.95
C SER A 108 10.56 -10.97 -4.07
N ILE A 109 9.66 -10.33 -3.36
CA ILE A 109 8.26 -10.74 -3.37
C ILE A 109 7.40 -9.55 -3.77
N VAL A 110 6.36 -9.80 -4.55
CA VAL A 110 5.38 -8.78 -4.88
C VAL A 110 4.24 -8.91 -3.89
N SER A 111 4.05 -7.87 -3.08
CA SER A 111 2.97 -7.81 -2.11
C SER A 111 1.85 -6.97 -2.70
N VAL A 112 0.62 -7.41 -2.51
CA VAL A 112 -0.53 -6.68 -3.01
C VAL A 112 -1.33 -6.18 -1.82
N GLN A 113 -1.57 -4.89 -1.79
CA GLN A 113 -2.40 -4.29 -0.74
C GLN A 113 -3.73 -3.90 -1.37
N PRO A 114 -4.79 -4.61 -1.05
CA PRO A 114 -6.10 -4.21 -1.56
C PRO A 114 -6.64 -3.03 -0.76
N ALA A 115 -7.32 -2.14 -1.45
CA ALA A 115 -7.93 -0.97 -0.83
C ALA A 115 -9.34 -0.85 -1.38
N VAL A 116 -10.33 -1.08 -0.52
CA VAL A 116 -11.72 -0.99 -0.93
C VAL A 116 -12.25 0.33 -0.41
N LEU A 117 -12.68 1.19 -1.32
CA LEU A 117 -13.13 2.53 -0.96
C LEU A 117 -14.64 2.60 -1.00
N VAL A 118 -15.19 3.44 -0.14
CA VAL A 118 -16.62 3.62 -0.01
C VAL A 118 -16.98 5.01 -0.52
N PRO A 119 -17.97 5.12 -1.40
CA PRO A 119 -18.39 6.44 -1.87
C PRO A 119 -18.90 7.28 -0.72
N LYS A 120 -18.60 8.56 -0.77
CA LYS A 120 -19.01 9.45 0.29
C LYS A 120 -20.51 9.54 0.41
N SER A 121 -21.19 9.52 -0.72
CA SER A 121 -22.64 9.62 -0.65
C SER A 121 -23.24 8.41 0.05
N GLU A 122 -22.69 7.23 -0.19
CA GLU A 122 -23.18 6.05 0.47
C GLU A 122 -22.97 6.14 1.95
N ARG A 123 -21.86 6.69 2.35
CA ARG A 123 -21.54 6.77 3.74
C ARG A 123 -22.56 7.60 4.49
N PHE A 124 -23.02 8.69 3.90
CA PHE A 124 -23.91 9.58 4.60
C PHE A 124 -25.36 9.23 4.50
N LEU A 125 -25.74 8.43 3.53
CA LEU A 125 -27.08 8.10 3.36
C LEU A 125 -27.76 7.50 4.52
N PRO A 126 -27.31 6.50 5.09
CA PRO A 126 -28.12 5.80 6.07
C PRO A 126 -28.21 6.51 7.36
N SER A 127 -27.29 7.19 7.75
CA SER A 127 -27.37 7.59 9.07
C SER A 127 -27.83 8.96 9.23
N GLU A 128 -27.48 9.75 8.40
CA GLU A 128 -27.84 11.06 8.61
C GLU A 128 -29.21 11.28 8.47
N ILE A 129 -29.72 10.52 7.94
CA ILE A 129 -31.00 10.65 7.80
C ILE A 129 -31.61 9.96 8.75
N TYR A 130 -31.19 9.86 9.30
CA TYR A 130 -31.58 9.15 10.07
C TYR A 130 -31.61 9.26 11.03
N ASN A 131 -31.34 9.82 10.92
CA ASN A 131 -31.59 9.88 11.56
C ASN A 131 -31.97 10.11 11.98
N GLU A 132 -31.84 10.15 11.60
CA GLU A 132 -32.49 10.14 11.56
C GLU A 132 -32.83 9.85 11.77
N SER A 133 -32.92 10.02 11.88
CA SER A 133 -33.57 9.64 11.79
C SER A 133 -33.75 9.34 12.04
N THR A 134 -33.73 9.47 11.99
CA THR A 134 -34.26 9.07 11.85
C THR A 134 -34.58 8.79 12.05
N THR A 135 -34.67 8.96 11.91
CA THR A 135 -35.37 8.61 11.74
C THR A 135 -35.85 8.40 11.85
N PRO A 136 -36.06 8.59 11.67
CA PRO A 136 -36.80 8.29 11.40
C PRO A 136 -37.27 8.04 11.60
N ASP A 137 -37.44 8.21 11.31
CA ASP A 137 -38.01 8.04 11.15
C ASP A 137 -38.18 7.73 11.27
N LEU A 138 -38.05 7.98 11.07
CA LEU A 138 -38.24 7.69 10.94
C LEU A 138 -38.46 7.45 11.18
#